data_fc121d84233fec2558754079f73b569e
#
_entry.id   fc121d84233fec2558754079f73b569e
#
_cell.length_a   1.000
_cell.length_b   1.000
_cell.length_c   1.000
_cell.angle_alpha   90.00
_cell.angle_beta   90.00
_cell.angle_gamma   90.00
#
_symmetry.space_group_name_H-M   'P 1'
#
loop_
_entity.id
_entity.type
_entity.pdbx_description
1 polymer ?
#
loop_
_entity_poly.entity_id
_entity_poly.type
_entity_poly.pdbx_seq_one_letter_code
_entity_poly.pdbx_strand_id
1 'polypeptide(L)'
;MDSKEVLKEYFGYDSFRAGQEDIINAILEKKDVLAIMPTGAGKSLCYQVPAMMLSGITVVISPLISLMQDQVKSLNDVGINAAYVNSTLSESEIDGTLNMVLNGIYKIIYIAPERLESAKFCEFSKQADISMVTVDEAHCISQWGQDFRPSYVKIVDYINSLPARPVVSAFTATATNEVKTDIECILRLDNPKVVITGFDRKNLYYSVEHISGKNRDRYISNYVKEHIDESGIIYCATRKNVDTLYETLSSMGISVTRYHAGLSNEERKRTVSYTHLTLPTIRLV
;
A
#
# COMPACT_ATOMS: atom_id res chain seq x y z
N MET A 1 -20.25 -8.23 -16.54
CA MET A 1 -19.63 -6.89 -16.26
C MET A 1 -18.20 -6.94 -16.77
N ASP A 2 -17.79 -6.02 -17.60
CA ASP A 2 -16.40 -5.90 -18.05
C ASP A 2 -15.57 -5.07 -17.05
N SER A 3 -14.24 -4.98 -17.26
CA SER A 3 -13.34 -4.30 -16.32
C SER A 3 -13.59 -2.78 -16.25
N LYS A 4 -14.07 -2.16 -17.35
CA LYS A 4 -14.39 -0.72 -17.39
C LYS A 4 -15.71 -0.42 -16.70
N GLU A 5 -16.67 -1.33 -16.81
CA GLU A 5 -17.94 -1.24 -16.07
C GLU A 5 -17.68 -1.31 -14.57
N VAL A 6 -16.83 -2.28 -14.10
CA VAL A 6 -16.42 -2.38 -12.69
C VAL A 6 -15.70 -1.10 -12.23
N LEU A 7 -14.78 -0.58 -13.04
CA LEU A 7 -14.05 0.65 -12.74
C LEU A 7 -15.01 1.84 -12.54
N LYS A 8 -15.99 1.97 -13.43
CA LYS A 8 -16.96 3.08 -13.38
C LYS A 8 -17.94 2.94 -12.23
N GLU A 9 -18.49 1.74 -12.03
CA GLU A 9 -19.53 1.49 -11.03
C GLU A 9 -19.01 1.65 -9.59
N TYR A 10 -17.84 1.05 -9.28
CA TYR A 10 -17.33 1.03 -7.91
C TYR A 10 -16.35 2.16 -7.61
N PHE A 11 -15.58 2.60 -8.59
CA PHE A 11 -14.50 3.57 -8.35
C PHE A 11 -14.75 4.95 -9.00
N GLY A 12 -15.79 5.08 -9.82
CA GLY A 12 -16.20 6.37 -10.40
C GLY A 12 -15.28 6.88 -11.52
N TYR A 13 -14.39 6.06 -12.09
CA TYR A 13 -13.49 6.45 -13.15
C TYR A 13 -13.99 5.95 -14.52
N ASP A 14 -13.90 6.79 -15.55
CA ASP A 14 -14.32 6.46 -16.91
C ASP A 14 -13.25 5.71 -17.71
N SER A 15 -11.99 5.76 -17.31
CA SER A 15 -10.88 5.12 -18.02
C SER A 15 -9.74 4.73 -17.10
N PHE A 16 -9.00 3.69 -17.50
CA PHE A 16 -7.78 3.26 -16.85
C PHE A 16 -6.63 4.22 -17.16
N ARG A 17 -5.71 4.36 -16.22
CA ARG A 17 -4.42 5.02 -16.44
C ARG A 17 -3.47 4.09 -17.20
N ALA A 18 -2.39 4.65 -17.75
CA ALA A 18 -1.37 3.90 -18.48
C ALA A 18 -0.86 2.68 -17.68
N GLY A 19 -0.88 1.51 -18.32
CA GLY A 19 -0.44 0.23 -17.77
C GLY A 19 -1.48 -0.49 -16.89
N GLN A 20 -2.53 0.16 -16.39
CA GLN A 20 -3.52 -0.50 -15.53
C GLN A 20 -4.34 -1.55 -16.31
N GLU A 21 -4.80 -1.21 -17.50
CA GLU A 21 -5.61 -2.12 -18.34
C GLU A 21 -4.82 -3.38 -18.73
N ASP A 22 -3.52 -3.22 -19.06
CA ASP A 22 -2.65 -4.35 -19.39
C ASP A 22 -2.48 -5.33 -18.21
N ILE A 23 -2.33 -4.80 -16.99
CA ILE A 23 -2.22 -5.57 -15.76
C ILE A 23 -3.53 -6.32 -15.48
N ILE A 24 -4.65 -5.62 -15.52
CA ILE A 24 -5.98 -6.17 -15.25
C ILE A 24 -6.29 -7.30 -16.24
N ASN A 25 -6.06 -7.08 -17.52
CA ASN A 25 -6.30 -8.09 -18.55
C ASN A 25 -5.40 -9.33 -18.35
N ALA A 26 -4.11 -9.14 -18.02
CA ALA A 26 -3.22 -10.26 -17.73
C ALA A 26 -3.72 -11.11 -16.55
N ILE A 27 -4.17 -10.48 -15.47
CA ILE A 27 -4.74 -11.18 -14.31
C ILE A 27 -6.00 -11.96 -14.71
N LEU A 28 -6.91 -11.36 -15.49
CA LEU A 28 -8.13 -12.00 -15.96
C LEU A 28 -7.84 -13.16 -16.93
N GLU A 29 -6.76 -13.07 -17.68
CA GLU A 29 -6.21 -14.18 -18.51
C GLU A 29 -5.48 -15.25 -17.68
N LYS A 30 -5.51 -15.15 -16.35
CA LYS A 30 -4.83 -16.06 -15.41
C LYS A 30 -3.31 -16.10 -15.57
N LYS A 31 -2.70 -15.00 -15.98
CA LYS A 31 -1.24 -14.81 -16.03
C LYS A 31 -0.75 -14.15 -14.74
N ASP A 32 0.41 -14.58 -14.27
CA ASP A 32 1.08 -13.85 -13.19
C ASP A 32 1.51 -12.46 -13.65
N VAL A 33 1.62 -11.54 -12.70
CA VAL A 33 1.95 -10.14 -12.99
C VAL A 33 3.04 -9.64 -12.05
N LEU A 34 3.99 -8.90 -12.61
CA LEU A 34 4.87 -8.01 -11.85
C LEU A 34 4.68 -6.58 -12.33
N ALA A 35 4.14 -5.73 -11.46
CA ALA A 35 3.87 -4.33 -11.76
C ALA A 35 4.77 -3.41 -10.94
N ILE A 36 5.62 -2.65 -11.63
CA ILE A 36 6.47 -1.62 -11.05
C ILE A 36 5.87 -0.27 -11.45
N MET A 37 5.15 0.35 -10.51
CA MET A 37 4.38 1.57 -10.78
C MET A 37 4.59 2.57 -9.64
N PRO A 38 4.85 3.85 -9.92
CA PRO A 38 5.10 4.85 -8.89
C PRO A 38 3.90 5.01 -7.95
N THR A 39 4.16 5.55 -6.76
CA THR A 39 3.10 5.92 -5.81
C THR A 39 2.11 6.89 -6.48
N GLY A 40 0.83 6.68 -6.28
CA GLY A 40 -0.24 7.47 -6.92
C GLY A 40 -0.62 7.04 -8.33
N ALA A 41 0.05 6.04 -8.94
CA ALA A 41 -0.33 5.49 -10.24
C ALA A 41 -1.61 4.60 -10.19
N GLY A 42 -2.14 4.34 -9.00
CA GLY A 42 -3.35 3.54 -8.83
C GLY A 42 -3.11 2.03 -8.85
N LYS A 43 -1.99 1.56 -8.25
CA LYS A 43 -1.66 0.13 -8.10
C LYS A 43 -2.81 -0.70 -7.54
N SER A 44 -3.51 -0.16 -6.52
CA SER A 44 -4.59 -0.90 -5.85
C SER A 44 -5.73 -1.26 -6.80
N LEU A 45 -6.09 -0.38 -7.74
CA LEU A 45 -7.11 -0.67 -8.75
C LEU A 45 -6.75 -1.86 -9.65
N CYS A 46 -5.45 -2.06 -9.92
CA CYS A 46 -4.97 -3.12 -10.78
C CYS A 46 -5.27 -4.53 -10.25
N TYR A 47 -5.44 -4.69 -8.94
CA TYR A 47 -5.85 -5.97 -8.35
C TYR A 47 -7.28 -5.93 -7.78
N GLN A 48 -7.80 -4.78 -7.40
CA GLN A 48 -9.16 -4.65 -6.88
C GLN A 48 -10.22 -4.90 -7.97
N VAL A 49 -10.00 -4.34 -9.17
CA VAL A 49 -10.92 -4.57 -10.30
C VAL A 49 -11.00 -6.05 -10.69
N PRO A 50 -9.88 -6.76 -10.99
CA PRO A 50 -9.99 -8.19 -11.31
C PRO A 50 -10.47 -9.03 -10.12
N ALA A 51 -10.21 -8.65 -8.87
CA ALA A 51 -10.75 -9.34 -7.70
C ALA A 51 -12.28 -9.38 -7.73
N MET A 52 -12.96 -8.35 -8.22
CA MET A 52 -14.42 -8.32 -8.35
C MET A 52 -14.93 -9.22 -9.49
N MET A 53 -14.10 -9.52 -10.47
CA MET A 53 -14.48 -10.28 -11.68
C MET A 53 -14.14 -11.77 -11.56
N LEU A 54 -13.13 -12.14 -10.77
CA LEU A 54 -12.74 -13.54 -10.53
C LEU A 54 -13.77 -14.24 -9.66
N SER A 55 -13.92 -15.57 -9.79
CA SER A 55 -14.93 -16.36 -9.07
C SER A 55 -14.66 -16.47 -7.56
N GLY A 56 -13.42 -16.78 -7.20
CA GLY A 56 -12.99 -16.96 -5.80
C GLY A 56 -12.67 -15.67 -5.08
N ILE A 57 -11.97 -15.79 -3.97
CA ILE A 57 -11.50 -14.66 -3.17
C ILE A 57 -10.10 -14.21 -3.59
N THR A 58 -9.78 -12.97 -3.28
CA THR A 58 -8.45 -12.41 -3.44
C THR A 58 -7.80 -12.20 -2.08
N VAL A 59 -6.61 -12.76 -1.89
CA VAL A 59 -5.76 -12.54 -0.71
C VAL A 59 -4.72 -11.48 -1.05
N VAL A 60 -4.74 -10.35 -0.35
CA VAL A 60 -3.77 -9.26 -0.51
C VAL A 60 -2.81 -9.25 0.67
N ILE A 61 -1.54 -9.52 0.41
CA ILE A 61 -0.48 -9.51 1.42
C ILE A 61 0.15 -8.12 1.43
N SER A 62 0.07 -7.42 2.56
CA SER A 62 0.59 -6.06 2.70
C SER A 62 1.34 -5.90 4.03
N PRO A 63 2.45 -5.11 4.06
CA PRO A 63 3.30 -5.00 5.24
C PRO A 63 2.82 -3.96 6.25
N LEU A 64 1.86 -3.11 5.89
CA LEU A 64 1.46 -1.93 6.66
C LEU A 64 0.02 -2.04 7.15
N ILE A 65 -0.16 -2.20 8.46
CA ILE A 65 -1.46 -2.34 9.11
C ILE A 65 -2.39 -1.15 8.82
N SER A 66 -1.88 0.08 8.93
CA SER A 66 -2.67 1.28 8.65
C SER A 66 -3.16 1.33 7.20
N LEU A 67 -2.29 0.95 6.26
CA LEU A 67 -2.68 0.90 4.85
C LEU A 67 -3.76 -0.15 4.57
N MET A 68 -3.66 -1.33 5.20
CA MET A 68 -4.72 -2.35 5.09
C MET A 68 -6.07 -1.82 5.59
N GLN A 69 -6.08 -1.15 6.75
CA GLN A 69 -7.30 -0.58 7.33
C GLN A 69 -7.91 0.48 6.41
N ASP A 70 -7.09 1.37 5.85
CA ASP A 70 -7.53 2.40 4.92
C ASP A 70 -8.07 1.80 3.61
N GLN A 71 -7.40 0.77 3.06
CA GLN A 71 -7.86 0.07 1.86
C GLN A 71 -9.20 -0.62 2.09
N VAL A 72 -9.32 -1.37 3.18
CA VAL A 72 -10.57 -2.08 3.54
C VAL A 72 -11.71 -1.09 3.76
N LYS A 73 -11.46 0.00 4.48
CA LYS A 73 -12.46 1.05 4.67
C LYS A 73 -12.91 1.63 3.33
N SER A 74 -11.97 2.02 2.48
CA SER A 74 -12.28 2.61 1.17
C SER A 74 -13.07 1.67 0.27
N LEU A 75 -12.79 0.35 0.31
CA LEU A 75 -13.54 -0.66 -0.44
C LEU A 75 -14.96 -0.81 0.09
N ASN A 76 -15.12 -0.91 1.42
CA ASN A 76 -16.44 -1.01 2.04
C ASN A 76 -17.29 0.24 1.81
N ASP A 77 -16.69 1.43 1.79
CA ASP A 77 -17.38 2.71 1.51
C ASP A 77 -17.96 2.75 0.08
N VAL A 78 -17.36 2.02 -0.87
CA VAL A 78 -17.88 1.91 -2.25
C VAL A 78 -18.70 0.63 -2.49
N GLY A 79 -19.03 -0.11 -1.43
CA GLY A 79 -19.88 -1.31 -1.51
C GLY A 79 -19.15 -2.60 -1.87
N ILE A 80 -17.81 -2.61 -1.88
CA ILE A 80 -17.00 -3.82 -2.06
C ILE A 80 -16.66 -4.40 -0.70
N ASN A 81 -17.24 -5.55 -0.36
CA ASN A 81 -16.99 -6.19 0.93
C ASN A 81 -15.54 -6.69 1.02
N ALA A 82 -14.76 -6.08 1.87
CA ALA A 82 -13.39 -6.43 2.17
C ALA A 82 -13.14 -6.51 3.68
N ALA A 83 -12.18 -7.33 4.07
CA ALA A 83 -11.75 -7.48 5.46
C ALA A 83 -10.23 -7.50 5.57
N TYR A 84 -9.71 -7.40 6.79
CA TYR A 84 -8.29 -7.58 7.06
C TYR A 84 -8.06 -8.54 8.24
N VAL A 85 -6.89 -9.20 8.24
CA VAL A 85 -6.38 -10.03 9.33
C VAL A 85 -4.95 -9.57 9.67
N ASN A 86 -4.78 -8.99 10.83
CA ASN A 86 -3.49 -8.50 11.31
C ASN A 86 -3.34 -8.68 12.84
N SER A 87 -2.29 -8.15 13.43
CA SER A 87 -1.99 -8.29 14.86
C SER A 87 -2.87 -7.44 15.79
N THR A 88 -3.74 -6.57 15.27
CA THR A 88 -4.63 -5.76 16.10
C THR A 88 -5.94 -6.46 16.44
N LEU A 89 -6.27 -7.55 15.74
CA LEU A 89 -7.48 -8.34 15.95
C LEU A 89 -7.25 -9.41 17.02
N SER A 90 -8.28 -9.64 17.85
CA SER A 90 -8.36 -10.79 18.75
C SER A 90 -8.56 -12.08 17.97
N GLU A 91 -8.27 -13.21 18.58
CA GLU A 91 -8.44 -14.53 17.96
C GLU A 91 -9.89 -14.80 17.55
N SER A 92 -10.88 -14.33 18.35
CA SER A 92 -12.31 -14.49 18.01
C SER A 92 -12.74 -13.61 16.84
N GLU A 93 -12.18 -12.41 16.69
CA GLU A 93 -12.42 -11.55 15.53
C GLU A 93 -11.82 -12.14 14.25
N ILE A 94 -10.62 -12.75 14.37
CA ILE A 94 -10.00 -13.46 13.24
C ILE A 94 -10.88 -14.63 12.80
N ASP A 95 -11.35 -15.49 13.74
CA ASP A 95 -12.21 -16.62 13.44
C ASP A 95 -13.52 -16.16 12.79
N GLY A 96 -14.15 -15.11 13.33
CA GLY A 96 -15.35 -14.51 12.75
C GLY A 96 -15.14 -14.01 11.33
N THR A 97 -14.02 -13.30 11.10
CA THR A 97 -13.66 -12.77 9.77
C THR A 97 -13.44 -13.88 8.76
N LEU A 98 -12.63 -14.91 9.10
CA LEU A 98 -12.34 -16.02 8.21
C LEU A 98 -13.59 -16.82 7.87
N ASN A 99 -14.50 -17.06 8.83
CA ASN A 99 -15.79 -17.69 8.59
C ASN A 99 -16.67 -16.87 7.63
N MET A 100 -16.69 -15.55 7.76
CA MET A 100 -17.43 -14.68 6.82
C MET A 100 -16.84 -14.74 5.40
N VAL A 101 -15.53 -14.88 5.27
CA VAL A 101 -14.87 -15.09 3.96
C VAL A 101 -15.31 -16.43 3.35
N LEU A 102 -15.30 -17.54 4.12
CA LEU A 102 -15.75 -18.85 3.66
C LEU A 102 -17.22 -18.87 3.22
N ASN A 103 -18.05 -18.05 3.86
CA ASN A 103 -19.46 -17.86 3.51
C ASN A 103 -19.68 -16.90 2.32
N GLY A 104 -18.61 -16.43 1.66
CA GLY A 104 -18.70 -15.58 0.48
C GLY A 104 -19.10 -14.12 0.75
N ILE A 105 -19.08 -13.67 2.02
CA ILE A 105 -19.41 -12.28 2.38
C ILE A 105 -18.32 -11.32 1.93
N TYR A 106 -17.05 -11.71 2.11
CA TYR A 106 -15.90 -10.89 1.72
C TYR A 106 -15.26 -11.41 0.43
N LYS A 107 -15.01 -10.49 -0.49
CA LYS A 107 -14.38 -10.78 -1.78
C LYS A 107 -12.87 -10.60 -1.75
N ILE A 108 -12.41 -9.68 -0.90
CA ILE A 108 -11.00 -9.33 -0.76
C ILE A 108 -10.63 -9.40 0.72
N ILE A 109 -9.55 -10.10 1.03
CA ILE A 109 -8.99 -10.15 2.38
C ILE A 109 -7.55 -9.66 2.37
N TYR A 110 -7.27 -8.64 3.18
CA TYR A 110 -5.91 -8.15 3.42
C TYR A 110 -5.29 -8.89 4.60
N ILE A 111 -4.05 -9.32 4.46
CA ILE A 111 -3.35 -10.05 5.52
C ILE A 111 -1.92 -9.53 5.73
N ALA A 112 -1.51 -9.46 6.98
CA ALA A 112 -0.11 -9.24 7.33
C ALA A 112 0.71 -10.50 7.04
N PRO A 113 1.91 -10.39 6.43
CA PRO A 113 2.71 -11.55 6.03
C PRO A 113 3.03 -12.51 7.19
N GLU A 114 3.15 -12.00 8.42
CA GLU A 114 3.40 -12.81 9.63
C GLU A 114 2.24 -13.74 9.99
N ARG A 115 1.04 -13.48 9.48
CA ARG A 115 -0.15 -14.29 9.74
C ARG A 115 -0.32 -15.46 8.78
N LEU A 116 0.41 -15.50 7.67
CA LEU A 116 0.33 -16.55 6.67
C LEU A 116 0.65 -17.94 7.24
N GLU A 117 1.55 -18.01 8.23
CA GLU A 117 1.96 -19.27 8.87
C GLU A 117 1.07 -19.67 10.07
N SER A 118 0.07 -18.86 10.43
CA SER A 118 -0.82 -19.22 11.53
C SER A 118 -1.65 -20.46 11.16
N ALA A 119 -1.78 -21.41 12.10
CA ALA A 119 -2.51 -22.64 11.85
C ALA A 119 -3.94 -22.39 11.37
N LYS A 120 -4.62 -21.38 11.93
CA LYS A 120 -5.97 -20.97 11.54
C LYS A 120 -6.04 -20.48 10.09
N PHE A 121 -5.10 -19.64 9.67
CA PHE A 121 -5.09 -19.14 8.30
C PHE A 121 -4.71 -20.21 7.29
N CYS A 122 -3.80 -21.11 7.65
CA CYS A 122 -3.47 -22.27 6.82
C CYS A 122 -4.68 -23.22 6.65
N GLU A 123 -5.45 -23.45 7.70
CA GLU A 123 -6.66 -24.28 7.62
C GLU A 123 -7.76 -23.62 6.78
N PHE A 124 -8.02 -22.33 7.00
CA PHE A 124 -8.90 -21.52 6.18
C PHE A 124 -8.51 -21.60 4.70
N SER A 125 -7.24 -21.42 4.37
CA SER A 125 -6.74 -21.38 3.00
C SER A 125 -6.91 -22.71 2.24
N LYS A 126 -6.98 -23.83 2.96
CA LYS A 126 -7.27 -25.14 2.36
C LYS A 126 -8.74 -25.31 1.98
N GLN A 127 -9.64 -24.56 2.61
CA GLN A 127 -11.07 -24.63 2.38
C GLN A 127 -11.57 -23.52 1.42
N ALA A 128 -10.85 -22.43 1.34
CA ALA A 128 -11.23 -21.27 0.55
C ALA A 128 -10.87 -21.43 -0.94
N ASP A 129 -11.76 -20.99 -1.82
CA ASP A 129 -11.46 -20.85 -3.26
C ASP A 129 -10.67 -19.56 -3.48
N ILE A 130 -9.34 -19.65 -3.45
CA ILE A 130 -8.44 -18.50 -3.63
C ILE A 130 -8.08 -18.37 -5.11
N SER A 131 -8.68 -17.40 -5.79
CA SER A 131 -8.44 -17.13 -7.22
C SER A 131 -7.18 -16.31 -7.48
N MET A 132 -6.80 -15.43 -6.55
CA MET A 132 -5.64 -14.55 -6.70
C MET A 132 -4.95 -14.30 -5.37
N VAL A 133 -3.62 -14.28 -5.40
CA VAL A 133 -2.76 -13.77 -4.33
C VAL A 133 -2.03 -12.54 -4.84
N THR A 134 -2.23 -11.42 -4.18
CA THR A 134 -1.56 -10.14 -4.47
C THR A 134 -0.52 -9.85 -3.42
N VAL A 135 0.70 -9.55 -3.84
CA VAL A 135 1.80 -9.14 -2.97
C VAL A 135 2.02 -7.64 -3.16
N ASP A 136 1.54 -6.86 -2.21
CA ASP A 136 1.77 -5.41 -2.17
C ASP A 136 3.13 -5.10 -1.54
N GLU A 137 3.77 -4.00 -1.96
CA GLU A 137 5.14 -3.64 -1.60
C GLU A 137 6.12 -4.80 -1.77
N ALA A 138 6.05 -5.47 -2.92
CA ALA A 138 6.81 -6.69 -3.22
C ALA A 138 8.34 -6.53 -3.12
N HIS A 139 8.85 -5.28 -3.15
CA HIS A 139 10.27 -5.00 -2.91
C HIS A 139 10.75 -5.47 -1.52
N CYS A 140 9.83 -5.65 -0.56
CA CYS A 140 10.14 -6.19 0.77
C CYS A 140 10.67 -7.63 0.75
N ILE A 141 10.56 -8.36 -0.37
CA ILE A 141 11.07 -9.72 -0.51
C ILE A 141 12.58 -9.76 -0.74
N SER A 142 13.15 -8.70 -1.30
CA SER A 142 14.57 -8.62 -1.68
C SER A 142 15.44 -8.01 -0.59
N GLN A 143 16.58 -8.63 -0.31
CA GLN A 143 17.60 -8.06 0.59
C GLN A 143 18.22 -6.77 0.03
N TRP A 144 18.11 -6.54 -1.26
CA TRP A 144 18.53 -5.32 -1.94
C TRP A 144 17.43 -4.26 -2.00
N GLY A 145 16.22 -4.59 -1.48
CA GLY A 145 15.11 -3.65 -1.35
C GLY A 145 15.32 -2.67 -0.18
N GLN A 146 14.59 -1.57 -0.19
CA GLN A 146 14.71 -0.53 0.84
C GLN A 146 14.16 -0.97 2.21
N ASP A 147 13.24 -1.97 2.25
CA ASP A 147 12.57 -2.45 3.46
C ASP A 147 12.44 -3.99 3.42
N PHE A 148 13.58 -4.68 3.51
CA PHE A 148 13.59 -6.15 3.52
C PHE A 148 12.84 -6.71 4.74
N ARG A 149 11.92 -7.65 4.49
CA ARG A 149 11.14 -8.34 5.54
C ARG A 149 11.25 -9.85 5.40
N PRO A 150 11.84 -10.55 6.36
CA PRO A 150 11.98 -12.02 6.31
C PRO A 150 10.65 -12.77 6.10
N SER A 151 9.53 -12.23 6.62
CA SER A 151 8.19 -12.81 6.45
C SER A 151 7.72 -12.85 4.99
N TYR A 152 8.24 -11.95 4.13
CA TYR A 152 7.92 -11.93 2.70
C TYR A 152 8.51 -13.12 1.94
N VAL A 153 9.66 -13.63 2.35
CA VAL A 153 10.28 -14.81 1.72
C VAL A 153 9.39 -16.05 1.86
N LYS A 154 8.55 -16.09 2.91
CA LYS A 154 7.64 -17.21 3.20
C LYS A 154 6.33 -17.19 2.39
N ILE A 155 6.09 -16.11 1.64
CA ILE A 155 4.89 -16.00 0.78
C ILE A 155 4.85 -17.12 -0.26
N VAL A 156 5.99 -17.50 -0.81
CA VAL A 156 6.06 -18.60 -1.78
C VAL A 156 5.66 -19.93 -1.17
N ASP A 157 6.01 -20.20 0.09
CA ASP A 157 5.63 -21.44 0.79
C ASP A 157 4.12 -21.47 1.01
N TYR A 158 3.54 -20.33 1.36
CA TYR A 158 2.09 -20.16 1.45
C TYR A 158 1.41 -20.45 0.10
N ILE A 159 1.84 -19.84 -0.98
CA ILE A 159 1.27 -20.07 -2.33
C ILE A 159 1.34 -21.55 -2.71
N ASN A 160 2.49 -22.21 -2.45
CA ASN A 160 2.68 -23.62 -2.75
C ASN A 160 1.84 -24.56 -1.86
N SER A 161 1.37 -24.10 -0.71
CA SER A 161 0.52 -24.87 0.21
C SER A 161 -0.97 -24.89 -0.18
N LEU A 162 -1.36 -24.03 -1.11
CA LEU A 162 -2.76 -23.92 -1.56
C LEU A 162 -3.17 -25.13 -2.40
N PRO A 163 -4.44 -25.57 -2.32
CA PRO A 163 -4.94 -26.74 -3.09
C PRO A 163 -4.83 -26.53 -4.61
N ALA A 164 -4.97 -25.31 -5.08
CA ALA A 164 -4.78 -24.92 -6.47
C ALA A 164 -3.93 -23.64 -6.51
N ARG A 165 -3.02 -23.56 -7.48
CA ARG A 165 -2.19 -22.36 -7.64
C ARG A 165 -3.03 -21.19 -8.12
N PRO A 166 -3.16 -20.10 -7.36
CA PRO A 166 -3.86 -18.89 -7.78
C PRO A 166 -3.03 -18.09 -8.79
N VAL A 167 -3.63 -17.08 -9.39
CA VAL A 167 -2.87 -16.02 -10.07
C VAL A 167 -2.07 -15.26 -9.03
N VAL A 168 -0.78 -15.05 -9.28
CA VAL A 168 0.10 -14.26 -8.40
C VAL A 168 0.38 -12.91 -9.02
N SER A 169 0.04 -11.84 -8.32
CA SER A 169 0.31 -10.48 -8.76
C SER A 169 1.17 -9.73 -7.73
N ALA A 170 2.31 -9.22 -8.16
CA ALA A 170 3.27 -8.52 -7.33
C ALA A 170 3.33 -7.03 -7.71
N PHE A 171 3.20 -6.16 -6.73
CA PHE A 171 3.18 -4.71 -6.92
C PHE A 171 4.25 -4.03 -6.08
N THR A 172 4.96 -3.09 -6.68
CA THR A 172 5.90 -2.21 -5.95
C THR A 172 5.99 -0.83 -6.61
N ALA A 173 6.36 0.17 -5.81
CA ALA A 173 6.60 1.51 -6.34
C ALA A 173 7.99 1.64 -6.96
N THR A 174 8.97 0.94 -6.43
CA THR A 174 10.39 1.05 -6.81
C THR A 174 11.03 -0.33 -6.87
N ALA A 175 11.76 -0.60 -7.92
CA ALA A 175 12.61 -1.79 -8.01
C ALA A 175 13.80 -1.51 -8.94
N THR A 176 14.99 -1.86 -8.50
CA THR A 176 16.15 -2.02 -9.38
C THR A 176 16.00 -3.32 -10.18
N ASN A 177 16.89 -3.55 -11.15
CA ASN A 177 16.87 -4.82 -11.90
C ASN A 177 17.10 -6.03 -10.99
N GLU A 178 17.95 -5.89 -9.97
CA GLU A 178 18.22 -6.93 -8.97
C GLU A 178 16.95 -7.25 -8.16
N VAL A 179 16.27 -6.21 -7.64
CA VAL A 179 15.02 -6.36 -6.88
C VAL A 179 13.92 -6.99 -7.75
N LYS A 180 13.81 -6.57 -9.01
CA LYS A 180 12.89 -7.17 -9.98
C LYS A 180 13.14 -8.67 -10.14
N THR A 181 14.39 -9.06 -10.37
CA THR A 181 14.80 -10.47 -10.53
C THR A 181 14.50 -11.28 -9.26
N ASP A 182 14.80 -10.72 -8.08
CA ASP A 182 14.50 -11.36 -6.79
C ASP A 182 12.99 -11.60 -6.64
N ILE A 183 12.15 -10.61 -6.96
CA ILE A 183 10.68 -10.78 -6.87
C ILE A 183 10.23 -11.93 -7.77
N GLU A 184 10.66 -11.94 -9.04
CA GLU A 184 10.30 -12.99 -10.01
C GLU A 184 10.74 -14.38 -9.53
N CYS A 185 11.99 -14.51 -9.08
CA CYS A 185 12.58 -15.78 -8.66
C CYS A 185 12.01 -16.28 -7.33
N ILE A 186 11.94 -15.42 -6.30
CA ILE A 186 11.54 -15.83 -4.94
C ILE A 186 10.05 -16.15 -4.89
N LEU A 187 9.19 -15.35 -5.54
CA LEU A 187 7.75 -15.65 -5.66
C LEU A 187 7.45 -16.77 -6.66
N ARG A 188 8.44 -17.24 -7.44
CA ARG A 188 8.26 -18.24 -8.50
C ARG A 188 7.14 -17.86 -9.46
N LEU A 189 7.17 -16.59 -9.93
CA LEU A 189 6.18 -16.13 -10.90
C LEU A 189 6.29 -16.93 -12.21
N ASP A 190 5.15 -17.42 -12.70
CA ASP A 190 5.11 -18.23 -13.92
C ASP A 190 4.91 -17.34 -15.15
N ASN A 191 5.97 -17.12 -15.91
CA ASN A 191 6.01 -16.31 -17.14
C ASN A 191 5.21 -14.99 -16.98
N PRO A 192 5.56 -14.14 -15.99
CA PRO A 192 4.73 -13.03 -15.60
C PRO A 192 4.64 -11.95 -16.69
N LYS A 193 3.48 -11.33 -16.79
CA LYS A 193 3.36 -10.04 -17.48
C LYS A 193 4.08 -8.98 -16.64
N VAL A 194 5.20 -8.47 -17.12
CA VAL A 194 5.92 -7.38 -16.46
C VAL A 194 5.45 -6.05 -17.03
N VAL A 195 4.97 -5.16 -16.16
CA VAL A 195 4.55 -3.80 -16.52
C VAL A 195 5.35 -2.81 -15.68
N ILE A 196 6.11 -1.96 -16.36
CA ILE A 196 6.89 -0.89 -15.72
C ILE A 196 6.35 0.43 -16.27
N THR A 197 5.70 1.21 -15.43
CA THR A 197 5.26 2.57 -15.82
C THR A 197 6.33 3.57 -15.44
N GLY A 198 6.46 4.62 -16.25
CA GLY A 198 7.52 5.62 -16.06
C GLY A 198 7.49 6.29 -14.69
N PHE A 199 8.68 6.53 -14.15
CA PHE A 199 8.87 7.22 -12.86
C PHE A 199 8.80 8.74 -13.00
N ASP A 200 8.80 9.25 -14.25
CA ASP A 200 8.79 10.69 -14.51
C ASP A 200 7.43 11.30 -14.15
N ARG A 201 7.43 12.10 -13.11
CA ARG A 201 6.27 12.84 -12.61
C ARG A 201 6.37 14.29 -13.07
N LYS A 202 5.91 14.57 -14.26
CA LYS A 202 5.97 15.91 -14.91
C LYS A 202 5.36 17.05 -14.09
N ASN A 203 4.53 16.71 -13.09
CA ASN A 203 3.91 17.67 -12.18
C ASN A 203 4.74 17.94 -10.91
N LEU A 204 5.92 17.32 -10.76
CA LEU A 204 6.80 17.56 -9.63
C LEU A 204 8.00 18.39 -10.07
N TYR A 205 8.28 19.45 -9.31
CA TYR A 205 9.48 20.25 -9.45
C TYR A 205 10.45 19.90 -8.32
N TYR A 206 11.71 19.68 -8.64
CA TYR A 206 12.77 19.38 -7.69
C TYR A 206 13.80 20.52 -7.68
N SER A 207 14.12 21.02 -6.48
CA SER A 207 15.18 22.01 -6.26
C SER A 207 16.11 21.58 -5.15
N VAL A 208 17.38 21.92 -5.26
CA VAL A 208 18.40 21.68 -4.23
C VAL A 208 19.04 23.00 -3.86
N GLU A 209 18.91 23.38 -2.58
CA GLU A 209 19.48 24.61 -2.04
C GLU A 209 20.63 24.31 -1.09
N HIS A 210 21.79 24.90 -1.34
CA HIS A 210 22.96 24.79 -0.48
C HIS A 210 22.94 25.86 0.61
N ILE A 211 22.51 25.48 1.82
CA ILE A 211 22.31 26.41 2.92
C ILE A 211 23.21 26.01 4.09
N SER A 212 23.94 26.98 4.67
CA SER A 212 24.71 26.73 5.88
C SER A 212 23.81 26.34 7.05
N GLY A 213 24.26 25.42 7.91
CA GLY A 213 23.44 24.88 9.00
C GLY A 213 22.85 25.93 9.94
N LYS A 214 23.54 27.09 10.12
CA LYS A 214 23.06 28.22 10.93
C LYS A 214 21.88 28.98 10.31
N ASN A 215 21.73 28.93 8.99
CA ASN A 215 20.68 29.63 8.25
C ASN A 215 19.52 28.75 7.85
N ARG A 216 19.61 27.43 8.06
CA ARG A 216 18.63 26.45 7.61
C ARG A 216 17.21 26.73 8.16
N ASP A 217 17.09 26.90 9.47
CA ASP A 217 15.79 27.06 10.11
C ASP A 217 15.15 28.41 9.73
N ARG A 218 15.97 29.44 9.52
CA ARG A 218 15.51 30.71 8.98
C ARG A 218 15.02 30.61 7.54
N TYR A 219 15.73 29.86 6.70
CA TYR A 219 15.33 29.62 5.32
C TYR A 219 14.00 28.89 5.26
N ILE A 220 13.86 27.79 6.01
CA ILE A 220 12.61 27.02 6.09
C ILE A 220 11.46 27.92 6.56
N SER A 221 11.67 28.73 7.60
CA SER A 221 10.64 29.63 8.12
C SER A 221 10.19 30.67 7.12
N ASN A 222 11.12 31.23 6.34
CA ASN A 222 10.80 32.17 5.27
C ASN A 222 10.04 31.49 4.14
N TYR A 223 10.50 30.31 3.69
CA TYR A 223 9.85 29.54 2.65
C TYR A 223 8.40 29.20 3.03
N VAL A 224 8.15 28.74 4.26
CA VAL A 224 6.79 28.45 4.75
C VAL A 224 5.93 29.71 4.78
N LYS A 225 6.48 30.89 5.13
CA LYS A 225 5.74 32.16 5.09
C LYS A 225 5.35 32.60 3.68
N GLU A 226 6.24 32.38 2.71
CA GLU A 226 6.00 32.72 1.30
C GLU A 226 4.93 31.79 0.68
N HIS A 227 4.74 30.58 1.26
CA HIS A 227 3.77 29.57 0.83
C HIS A 227 2.69 29.29 1.91
N ILE A 228 2.26 30.33 2.63
CA ILE A 228 1.37 30.18 3.80
C ILE A 228 0.00 29.58 3.46
N ASP A 229 -0.47 29.78 2.25
CA ASP A 229 -1.74 29.25 1.75
C ASP A 229 -1.62 27.85 1.14
N GLU A 230 -0.41 27.27 1.17
CA GLU A 230 -0.13 25.95 0.65
C GLU A 230 0.10 24.94 1.79
N SER A 231 -0.19 23.68 1.51
CA SER A 231 0.11 22.58 2.44
C SER A 231 1.48 21.99 2.15
N GLY A 232 2.28 21.74 3.19
CA GLY A 232 3.63 21.23 3.05
C GLY A 232 4.02 20.18 4.08
N ILE A 233 5.05 19.39 3.77
CA ILE A 233 5.66 18.43 4.69
C ILE A 233 7.15 18.67 4.74
N ILE A 234 7.69 18.74 5.95
CA ILE A 234 9.12 18.97 6.19
C ILE A 234 9.70 17.71 6.85
N TYR A 235 10.59 17.03 6.15
CA TYR A 235 11.33 15.90 6.71
C TYR A 235 12.59 16.37 7.41
N CYS A 236 12.78 15.95 8.65
CA CYS A 236 13.96 16.27 9.45
C CYS A 236 14.78 15.02 9.77
N ALA A 237 16.10 15.13 9.74
CA ALA A 237 17.01 14.03 10.02
C ALA A 237 16.96 13.53 11.49
N THR A 238 16.51 14.35 12.44
CA THR A 238 16.45 13.97 13.87
C THR A 238 15.16 14.43 14.52
N ARG A 239 14.71 13.69 15.57
CA ARG A 239 13.56 14.07 16.40
C ARG A 239 13.71 15.48 16.99
N LYS A 240 14.92 15.83 17.48
CA LYS A 240 15.23 17.14 18.02
C LYS A 240 14.96 18.26 16.99
N ASN A 241 15.36 18.06 15.73
CA ASN A 241 15.10 19.04 14.69
C ASN A 241 13.60 19.18 14.39
N VAL A 242 12.84 18.08 14.46
CA VAL A 242 11.36 18.13 14.33
C VAL A 242 10.77 19.00 15.44
N ASP A 243 11.17 18.77 16.70
CA ASP A 243 10.65 19.52 17.84
C ASP A 243 11.02 21.01 17.76
N THR A 244 12.29 21.32 17.49
CA THR A 244 12.77 22.72 17.36
C THR A 244 12.03 23.46 16.25
N LEU A 245 11.87 22.83 15.08
CA LEU A 245 11.19 23.47 13.95
C LEU A 245 9.69 23.64 14.22
N TYR A 246 9.06 22.65 14.86
CA TYR A 246 7.67 22.75 15.30
C TYR A 246 7.46 23.95 16.25
N GLU A 247 8.31 24.11 17.28
CA GLU A 247 8.24 25.23 18.22
C GLU A 247 8.45 26.57 17.50
N THR A 248 9.41 26.63 16.59
CA THR A 248 9.71 27.82 15.79
C THR A 248 8.51 28.26 14.95
N LEU A 249 7.96 27.36 14.14
CA LEU A 249 6.84 27.66 13.26
C LEU A 249 5.55 27.95 14.05
N SER A 250 5.30 27.23 15.14
CA SER A 250 4.16 27.49 16.05
C SER A 250 4.24 28.88 16.69
N SER A 251 5.45 29.32 17.13
CA SER A 251 5.66 30.65 17.70
C SER A 251 5.42 31.79 16.70
N MET A 252 5.48 31.50 15.41
CA MET A 252 5.19 32.43 14.32
C MET A 252 3.69 32.45 13.94
N GLY A 253 2.84 31.69 14.65
CA GLY A 253 1.40 31.59 14.38
C GLY A 253 1.06 30.72 13.17
N ILE A 254 2.01 29.92 12.66
CA ILE A 254 1.78 29.00 11.55
C ILE A 254 1.09 27.74 12.07
N SER A 255 0.03 27.30 11.39
CA SER A 255 -0.66 26.04 11.69
C SER A 255 0.24 24.86 11.32
N VAL A 256 0.82 24.21 12.32
CA VAL A 256 1.80 23.14 12.12
C VAL A 256 1.58 22.01 13.14
N THR A 257 1.86 20.80 12.73
CA THR A 257 1.90 19.61 13.59
C THR A 257 3.23 18.87 13.41
N ARG A 258 3.56 17.96 14.35
CA ARG A 258 4.80 17.18 14.29
C ARG A 258 4.52 15.69 14.42
N TYR A 259 5.37 14.87 13.79
CA TYR A 259 5.30 13.43 13.88
C TYR A 259 6.70 12.81 14.01
N HIS A 260 6.90 12.02 15.05
CA HIS A 260 8.09 11.17 15.22
C HIS A 260 7.84 10.06 16.26
N ALA A 261 8.70 9.03 16.26
CA ALA A 261 8.53 7.85 17.11
C ALA A 261 8.63 8.12 18.64
N GLY A 262 9.09 9.30 19.06
CA GLY A 262 9.13 9.73 20.47
C GLY A 262 7.80 10.27 21.02
N LEU A 263 6.80 10.48 20.16
CA LEU A 263 5.47 10.92 20.57
C LEU A 263 4.65 9.74 21.12
N SER A 264 3.71 10.05 22.03
CA SER A 264 2.73 9.06 22.51
C SER A 264 1.84 8.54 21.37
N ASN A 265 1.21 7.37 21.59
CA ASN A 265 0.28 6.81 20.60
C ASN A 265 -0.91 7.74 20.31
N GLU A 266 -1.39 8.46 21.32
CA GLU A 266 -2.50 9.42 21.18
C GLU A 266 -2.09 10.63 20.35
N GLU A 267 -0.91 11.21 20.62
CA GLU A 267 -0.38 12.33 19.83
C GLU A 267 -0.18 11.92 18.38
N ARG A 268 0.39 10.73 18.12
CA ARG A 268 0.57 10.22 16.76
C ARG A 268 -0.76 10.08 16.02
N LYS A 269 -1.79 9.51 16.65
CA LYS A 269 -3.12 9.38 16.06
C LYS A 269 -3.74 10.75 15.76
N ARG A 270 -3.65 11.70 16.69
CA ARG A 270 -4.16 13.05 16.50
C ARG A 270 -3.46 13.77 15.34
N THR A 271 -2.14 13.62 15.23
CA THR A 271 -1.36 14.22 14.14
C THR A 271 -1.77 13.65 12.78
N VAL A 272 -1.92 12.34 12.67
CA VAL A 272 -2.36 11.70 11.43
C VAL A 272 -3.78 12.18 11.05
N SER A 273 -4.70 12.24 12.00
CA SER A 273 -6.05 12.78 11.74
C SER A 273 -6.03 14.23 11.28
N TYR A 274 -5.15 15.06 11.84
CA TYR A 274 -4.97 16.45 11.41
C TYR A 274 -4.47 16.55 9.98
N THR A 275 -3.49 15.73 9.58
CA THR A 275 -2.98 15.71 8.19
C THR A 275 -4.04 15.26 7.19
N HIS A 276 -4.91 14.32 7.56
CA HIS A 276 -6.04 13.91 6.72
C HIS A 276 -7.09 15.00 6.50
N LEU A 277 -7.28 15.88 7.47
CA LEU A 277 -8.27 16.96 7.40
C LEU A 277 -7.75 18.21 6.67
N THR A 278 -6.45 18.46 6.70
CA THR A 278 -5.86 19.72 6.23
C THR A 278 -5.12 19.60 4.90
N LEU A 279 -4.71 18.38 4.51
CA LEU A 279 -4.07 18.15 3.22
C LEU A 279 -5.11 17.67 2.21
N PRO A 280 -5.27 18.33 1.06
CA PRO A 280 -6.01 17.73 -0.03
C PRO A 280 -5.32 16.43 -0.39
N THR A 281 -6.04 15.34 -0.32
CA THR A 281 -5.64 13.92 -0.37
C THR A 281 -4.38 13.66 -1.19
N ILE A 282 -3.21 13.86 -0.61
CA ILE A 282 -1.96 13.27 -1.09
C ILE A 282 -1.63 12.19 -0.07
N ARG A 283 -1.92 10.94 -0.42
CA ARG A 283 -1.43 9.80 0.34
C ARG A 283 0.08 9.85 0.35
N LEU A 284 0.62 10.08 1.53
CA LEU A 284 2.03 9.86 1.80
C LEU A 284 2.20 8.38 2.14
N VAL A 285 3.08 7.77 1.40
CA VAL A 285 3.70 6.50 1.75
C VAL A 285 4.92 6.80 2.60
#